data_d8b01f0d361294aadb00214ab8c90449
#
_entry.id   d8b01f0d361294aadb00214ab8c90449
#
_cell.length_a   1.000
_cell.length_b   1.000
_cell.length_c   1.000
_cell.angle_alpha   90.00
_cell.angle_beta   90.00
_cell.angle_gamma   90.00
#
_symmetry.space_group_name_H-M   'P 1'
#
loop_
_entity.id
_entity.type
_entity.pdbx_description
1 polymer ?
#
loop_
_entity_poly.entity_id
_entity_poly.type
_entity_poly.pdbx_seq_one_letter_code
_entity_poly.pdbx_strand_id
1 'polypeptide(L)'
;MQRYELASEFKDRLVAVNRVSKTVKGGRNMRFSALVVVGDENGRVGAGMGKAAEIPEAIRKANEDAKKHLVNVPLNGTTIPHDSVGYFSTAKAVLLPAPEGTGVIAGGAARAVLELAGVKDIRTKSFGTNNPINMVKATIEALKQLRSAEDVAKMRGKTVEEILG
;
A
#
# COMPACT_ATOMS: atom_id res chain seq x y z
N MET A 1 17.73 -9.05 19.31
CA MET A 1 16.54 -9.90 19.30
C MET A 1 15.32 -9.24 18.65
N GLN A 2 14.98 -8.00 18.95
CA GLN A 2 13.80 -7.34 18.38
C GLN A 2 13.79 -7.19 16.84
N ARG A 3 14.94 -7.10 16.19
CA ARG A 3 15.00 -6.94 14.71
C ARG A 3 14.64 -8.21 13.93
N TYR A 4 14.85 -9.39 14.52
CA TYR A 4 14.55 -10.66 13.84
C TYR A 4 13.08 -11.07 13.98
N GLU A 5 12.44 -10.71 15.06
CA GLU A 5 11.00 -10.96 15.25
C GLU A 5 10.15 -10.06 14.34
N LEU A 6 10.56 -8.81 14.14
CA LEU A 6 9.89 -7.89 13.22
C LEU A 6 9.92 -8.34 11.76
N ALA A 7 10.97 -9.08 11.37
CA ALA A 7 11.10 -9.56 9.99
C ALA A 7 10.11 -10.71 9.67
N SER A 8 9.70 -11.49 10.67
CA SER A 8 8.78 -12.62 10.49
C SER A 8 7.30 -12.22 10.47
N GLU A 9 6.96 -11.03 10.97
CA GLU A 9 5.58 -10.52 11.02
C GLU A 9 5.11 -9.93 9.69
N PHE A 10 6.04 -9.50 8.83
CA PHE A 10 5.71 -8.85 7.57
C PHE A 10 5.68 -9.84 6.42
N LYS A 11 4.61 -9.76 5.65
CA LYS A 11 4.50 -10.43 4.37
C LYS A 11 4.82 -9.45 3.26
N ASP A 12 5.37 -9.95 2.18
CA ASP A 12 5.71 -9.15 1.01
C ASP A 12 5.03 -9.70 -0.24
N ARG A 13 4.79 -8.82 -1.18
CA ARG A 13 4.26 -9.19 -2.49
C ARG A 13 4.95 -8.38 -3.57
N LEU A 14 5.49 -9.07 -4.56
CA LEU A 14 6.05 -8.44 -5.74
C LEU A 14 4.91 -7.99 -6.66
N VAL A 15 4.78 -6.69 -6.86
CA VAL A 15 3.71 -6.12 -7.70
C VAL A 15 4.14 -6.04 -9.15
N ALA A 16 5.36 -5.59 -9.41
CA ALA A 16 5.86 -5.42 -10.77
C ALA A 16 7.38 -5.53 -10.82
N VAL A 17 7.89 -6.10 -11.91
CA VAL A 17 9.30 -6.09 -12.26
C VAL A 17 9.42 -5.55 -13.65
N ASN A 18 10.23 -4.51 -13.82
CA ASN A 18 10.50 -3.90 -15.11
C ASN A 18 11.98 -3.99 -15.42
N ARG A 19 12.30 -4.25 -16.69
CA ARG A 19 13.66 -4.20 -17.18
C ARG A 19 13.92 -2.80 -17.70
N VAL A 20 14.93 -2.14 -17.15
CA VAL A 20 15.33 -0.80 -17.56
C VAL A 20 16.74 -0.84 -18.16
N SER A 21 16.99 -0.03 -19.16
CA SER A 21 18.31 0.07 -19.77
C SER A 21 18.78 1.52 -19.77
N LYS A 22 20.07 1.69 -19.45
CA LYS A 22 20.74 2.99 -19.52
C LYS A 22 21.77 2.93 -20.63
N THR A 23 21.67 3.83 -21.61
CA THR A 23 22.66 3.96 -22.66
C THR A 23 23.89 4.70 -22.14
N VAL A 24 25.04 4.07 -22.19
CA VAL A 24 26.34 4.65 -21.82
C VAL A 24 27.29 4.58 -22.97
N LYS A 25 28.48 5.24 -22.84
CA LYS A 25 29.55 5.27 -23.84
C LYS A 25 30.05 3.89 -24.14
N GLY A 26 29.76 2.97 -24.60
CA GLY A 26 30.27 1.61 -24.85
C GLY A 26 29.18 0.55 -24.79
N GLY A 27 27.89 0.93 -24.70
CA GLY A 27 26.82 -0.01 -24.76
C GLY A 27 25.62 0.36 -23.88
N ARG A 28 24.83 -0.65 -23.47
CA ARG A 28 23.67 -0.49 -22.62
C ARG A 28 23.89 -1.24 -21.32
N ASN A 29 23.68 -0.56 -20.20
CA ASN A 29 23.61 -1.21 -18.90
C ASN A 29 22.16 -1.62 -18.62
N MET A 30 21.94 -2.92 -18.44
CA MET A 30 20.63 -3.47 -18.15
C MET A 30 20.46 -3.60 -16.65
N ARG A 31 19.36 -3.09 -16.14
CA ARG A 31 18.98 -3.22 -14.73
C ARG A 31 17.52 -3.61 -14.60
N PHE A 32 17.17 -4.17 -13.46
CA PHE A 32 15.79 -4.52 -13.12
C PHE A 32 15.28 -3.59 -12.03
N SER A 33 14.05 -3.16 -12.19
CA SER A 33 13.34 -2.36 -11.20
C SER A 33 12.20 -3.21 -10.62
N ALA A 34 12.18 -3.40 -9.31
CA ALA A 34 11.13 -4.15 -8.62
C ALA A 34 10.29 -3.22 -7.76
N LEU A 35 8.98 -3.41 -7.80
CA LEU A 35 8.02 -2.75 -6.92
C LEU A 35 7.45 -3.81 -5.98
N VAL A 36 7.68 -3.63 -4.68
CA VAL A 36 7.25 -4.57 -3.64
C VAL A 36 6.39 -3.85 -2.62
N VAL A 37 5.34 -4.52 -2.18
CA VAL A 37 4.50 -4.07 -1.08
C VAL A 37 4.72 -5.00 0.11
N VAL A 38 4.88 -4.43 1.28
CA VAL A 38 5.11 -5.15 2.53
C VAL A 38 4.03 -4.74 3.53
N GLY A 39 3.49 -5.70 4.26
CA GLY A 39 2.48 -5.43 5.28
C GLY A 39 2.38 -6.56 6.30
N ASP A 40 1.84 -6.25 7.46
CA ASP A 40 1.65 -7.22 8.55
C ASP A 40 0.23 -7.77 8.61
N GLU A 41 -0.65 -7.36 7.71
CA GLU A 41 -2.08 -7.70 7.70
C GLU A 41 -2.85 -7.22 8.95
N ASN A 42 -2.26 -6.34 9.72
CA ASN A 42 -2.82 -5.79 10.96
C ASN A 42 -2.83 -4.25 10.98
N GLY A 43 -2.90 -3.62 9.81
CA GLY A 43 -2.99 -2.18 9.69
C GLY A 43 -1.69 -1.46 9.39
N ARG A 44 -0.61 -2.19 9.07
CA ARG A 44 0.64 -1.58 8.61
C ARG A 44 0.97 -2.04 7.19
N VAL A 45 1.25 -1.12 6.32
CA VAL A 45 1.59 -1.40 4.93
C VAL A 45 2.58 -0.37 4.41
N GLY A 46 3.45 -0.79 3.54
CA GLY A 46 4.39 0.09 2.88
C GLY A 46 4.75 -0.43 1.50
N ALA A 47 5.17 0.46 0.64
CA ALA A 47 5.64 0.10 -0.70
C ALA A 47 7.05 0.62 -0.91
N GLY A 48 7.83 -0.13 -1.64
CA GLY A 48 9.20 0.24 -1.94
C GLY A 48 9.61 -0.20 -3.32
N MET A 49 10.62 0.47 -3.84
CA MET A 49 11.23 0.15 -5.12
C MET A 49 12.71 -0.12 -4.96
N GLY A 50 13.20 -1.07 -5.73
CA GLY A 50 14.62 -1.38 -5.78
C GLY A 50 15.08 -1.60 -7.21
N LYS A 51 16.30 -1.15 -7.48
CA LYS A 51 16.96 -1.35 -8.78
C LYS A 51 18.27 -2.09 -8.57
N ALA A 52 18.52 -3.09 -9.39
CA ALA A 52 19.77 -3.85 -9.37
C ALA A 52 20.01 -4.54 -10.71
N ALA A 53 21.23 -5.04 -10.88
CA ALA A 53 21.59 -5.80 -12.07
C ALA A 53 20.89 -7.16 -12.14
N GLU A 54 20.48 -7.70 -11.00
CA GLU A 54 19.77 -8.98 -10.90
C GLU A 54 18.44 -8.82 -10.19
N ILE A 55 17.46 -9.62 -10.59
CA ILE A 55 16.09 -9.57 -10.03
C ILE A 55 16.06 -9.83 -8.51
N PRO A 56 16.72 -10.88 -7.96
CA PRO A 56 16.71 -11.12 -6.51
C PRO A 56 17.23 -9.93 -5.69
N GLU A 57 18.29 -9.29 -6.15
CA GLU A 57 18.85 -8.09 -5.52
C GLU A 57 17.90 -6.90 -5.59
N ALA A 58 17.22 -6.71 -6.71
CA ALA A 58 16.23 -5.66 -6.86
C ALA A 58 15.07 -5.84 -5.89
N ILE A 59 14.58 -7.07 -5.73
CA ILE A 59 13.51 -7.42 -4.79
C ILE A 59 13.97 -7.18 -3.34
N ARG A 60 15.18 -7.58 -2.99
CA ARG A 60 15.74 -7.37 -1.65
C ARG A 60 15.79 -5.88 -1.30
N LYS A 61 16.30 -5.06 -2.21
CA LYS A 61 16.35 -3.60 -2.04
C LYS A 61 14.95 -2.98 -1.93
N ALA A 62 14.01 -3.46 -2.72
CA ALA A 62 12.63 -3.00 -2.68
C ALA A 62 11.97 -3.34 -1.33
N ASN A 63 12.22 -4.53 -0.79
CA ASN A 63 11.73 -4.94 0.53
C ASN A 63 12.27 -4.04 1.64
N GLU A 64 13.55 -3.74 1.62
CA GLU A 64 14.18 -2.85 2.59
C GLU A 64 13.58 -1.43 2.51
N ASP A 65 13.38 -0.92 1.30
CA ASP A 65 12.77 0.38 1.08
C ASP A 65 11.32 0.42 1.57
N ALA A 66 10.55 -0.63 1.27
CA ALA A 66 9.16 -0.73 1.73
C ALA A 66 9.05 -0.72 3.26
N LYS A 67 9.93 -1.42 3.95
CA LYS A 67 9.96 -1.45 5.42
C LYS A 67 10.31 -0.09 6.04
N LYS A 68 11.00 0.76 5.32
CA LYS A 68 11.30 2.13 5.76
C LYS A 68 10.11 3.08 5.62
N HIS A 69 9.14 2.75 4.80
CA HIS A 69 8.01 3.60 4.45
C HIS A 69 6.67 3.01 4.89
N LEU A 70 6.64 2.37 6.05
CA LEU A 70 5.41 1.79 6.60
C LEU A 70 4.44 2.88 7.05
N VAL A 71 3.18 2.66 6.75
CA VAL A 71 2.06 3.55 7.10
C VAL A 71 1.08 2.78 7.98
N ASN A 72 0.60 3.43 9.03
CA ASN A 72 -0.44 2.88 9.87
C ASN A 72 -1.82 3.17 9.26
N VAL A 73 -2.62 2.12 9.11
CA VAL A 73 -3.97 2.19 8.53
C VAL A 73 -4.98 1.85 9.60
N PRO A 74 -5.87 2.77 9.99
CA PRO A 74 -6.94 2.42 10.92
C PRO A 74 -7.97 1.53 10.22
N LEU A 75 -8.25 0.36 10.80
CA LEU A 75 -9.22 -0.60 10.28
C LEU A 75 -10.47 -0.56 11.14
N ASN A 76 -11.63 -0.74 10.51
CA ASN A 76 -12.91 -0.92 11.19
C ASN A 76 -13.37 -2.36 10.96
N GLY A 77 -12.93 -3.27 11.84
CA GLY A 77 -13.18 -4.70 11.66
C GLY A 77 -12.48 -5.23 10.42
N THR A 78 -13.24 -5.64 9.40
CA THR A 78 -12.72 -6.20 8.15
C THR A 78 -12.58 -5.16 7.03
N THR A 79 -13.00 -3.92 7.26
CA THR A 79 -13.02 -2.87 6.24
C THR A 79 -12.37 -1.57 6.75
N ILE A 80 -12.42 -0.52 5.94
CA ILE A 80 -11.92 0.82 6.29
C ILE A 80 -13.02 1.63 7.00
N PRO A 81 -12.63 2.63 7.83
CA PRO A 81 -13.62 3.39 8.61
C PRO A 81 -14.54 4.28 7.77
N HIS A 82 -14.08 4.79 6.64
CA HIS A 82 -14.85 5.70 5.78
C HIS A 82 -14.31 5.71 4.36
N ASP A 83 -15.02 6.38 3.45
CA ASP A 83 -14.59 6.59 2.08
C ASP A 83 -13.30 7.40 2.05
N SER A 84 -12.43 7.09 1.12
CA SER A 84 -11.21 7.85 0.92
C SER A 84 -10.84 7.92 -0.55
N VAL A 85 -10.19 9.01 -0.95
CA VAL A 85 -9.66 9.20 -2.29
C VAL A 85 -8.21 9.61 -2.19
N GLY A 86 -7.34 8.86 -2.85
CA GLY A 86 -5.92 9.16 -2.92
C GLY A 86 -5.50 9.55 -4.32
N TYR A 87 -4.61 10.52 -4.38
CA TYR A 87 -4.03 11.00 -5.64
C TYR A 87 -2.52 10.87 -5.60
N PHE A 88 -1.97 10.41 -6.70
CA PHE A 88 -0.53 10.44 -6.93
C PHE A 88 -0.29 10.60 -8.44
N SER A 89 0.32 11.72 -8.85
CA SER A 89 0.48 12.06 -10.26
C SER A 89 -0.89 12.03 -10.97
N THR A 90 -1.05 11.26 -12.05
CA THR A 90 -2.32 11.10 -12.74
C THR A 90 -3.22 10.03 -12.14
N ALA A 91 -2.70 9.25 -11.18
CA ALA A 91 -3.46 8.17 -10.55
C ALA A 91 -4.45 8.70 -9.51
N LYS A 92 -5.65 8.16 -9.55
CA LYS A 92 -6.69 8.42 -8.57
C LYS A 92 -7.21 7.08 -8.07
N ALA A 93 -7.12 6.83 -6.77
CA ALA A 93 -7.65 5.63 -6.12
C ALA A 93 -8.83 6.01 -5.24
N VAL A 94 -9.99 5.43 -5.50
CA VAL A 94 -11.20 5.62 -4.70
C VAL A 94 -11.42 4.37 -3.87
N LEU A 95 -11.49 4.52 -2.55
CA LEU A 95 -11.73 3.43 -1.62
C LEU A 95 -13.08 3.64 -0.93
N LEU A 96 -13.92 2.61 -0.99
CA LEU A 96 -15.24 2.62 -0.35
C LEU A 96 -15.34 1.43 0.61
N PRO A 97 -15.78 1.65 1.86
CA PRO A 97 -15.98 0.54 2.77
C PRO A 97 -17.06 -0.40 2.26
N ALA A 98 -16.98 -1.67 2.63
CA ALA A 98 -17.90 -2.70 2.18
C ALA A 98 -18.32 -3.58 3.36
N PRO A 99 -19.53 -4.17 3.30
CA PRO A 99 -19.96 -5.09 4.35
C PRO A 99 -19.15 -6.38 4.33
N GLU A 100 -19.12 -7.06 5.46
CA GLU A 100 -18.42 -8.33 5.62
C GLU A 100 -18.91 -9.36 4.59
N GLY A 101 -17.96 -10.09 3.99
CA GLY A 101 -18.25 -11.06 2.96
C GLY A 101 -18.13 -10.54 1.52
N THR A 102 -17.93 -9.24 1.32
CA THR A 102 -17.76 -8.64 -0.01
C THR A 102 -16.43 -9.05 -0.66
N GLY A 103 -15.37 -9.18 0.15
CA GLY A 103 -14.02 -9.42 -0.34
C GLY A 103 -13.33 -8.15 -0.83
N VAL A 104 -12.11 -8.30 -1.32
CA VAL A 104 -11.32 -7.19 -1.85
C VAL A 104 -11.60 -7.03 -3.33
N ILE A 105 -12.38 -6.02 -3.69
CA ILE A 105 -12.70 -5.70 -5.08
C ILE A 105 -11.78 -4.55 -5.51
N ALA A 106 -10.66 -4.91 -6.15
CA ALA A 106 -9.63 -3.96 -6.53
C ALA A 106 -8.81 -4.48 -7.71
N GLY A 107 -8.21 -3.57 -8.45
CA GLY A 107 -7.20 -3.91 -9.46
C GLY A 107 -5.93 -4.47 -8.82
N GLY A 108 -5.09 -5.18 -9.58
CA GLY A 108 -3.96 -5.94 -9.04
C GLY A 108 -3.02 -5.16 -8.13
N ALA A 109 -2.64 -3.94 -8.51
CA ALA A 109 -1.74 -3.10 -7.72
C ALA A 109 -2.36 -2.66 -6.40
N ALA A 110 -3.58 -2.12 -6.45
CA ALA A 110 -4.31 -1.69 -5.26
C ALA A 110 -4.66 -2.88 -4.35
N ARG A 111 -5.01 -4.00 -4.94
CA ARG A 111 -5.35 -5.23 -4.21
C ARG A 111 -4.18 -5.71 -3.35
N ALA A 112 -2.96 -5.70 -3.89
CA ALA A 112 -1.76 -6.08 -3.14
C ALA A 112 -1.58 -5.22 -1.89
N VAL A 113 -1.74 -3.91 -2.01
CA VAL A 113 -1.64 -2.97 -0.88
C VAL A 113 -2.72 -3.26 0.16
N LEU A 114 -3.96 -3.42 -0.26
CA LEU A 114 -5.10 -3.58 0.63
C LEU A 114 -5.08 -4.91 1.38
N GLU A 115 -4.75 -6.00 0.70
CA GLU A 115 -4.63 -7.31 1.34
C GLU A 115 -3.52 -7.35 2.38
N LEU A 116 -2.36 -6.75 2.08
CA LEU A 116 -1.24 -6.69 3.02
C LEU A 116 -1.48 -5.71 4.17
N ALA A 117 -2.33 -4.71 3.99
CA ALA A 117 -2.76 -3.84 5.07
C ALA A 117 -3.73 -4.53 6.05
N GLY A 118 -4.33 -5.65 5.65
CA GLY A 118 -5.28 -6.39 6.47
C GLY A 118 -6.74 -6.09 6.16
N VAL A 119 -7.01 -5.35 5.09
CA VAL A 119 -8.39 -5.08 4.65
C VAL A 119 -8.93 -6.33 3.96
N LYS A 120 -10.08 -6.81 4.40
CA LYS A 120 -10.73 -8.01 3.86
C LYS A 120 -11.94 -7.70 2.99
N ASP A 121 -12.60 -6.58 3.24
CA ASP A 121 -13.82 -6.18 2.54
C ASP A 121 -13.71 -4.71 2.14
N ILE A 122 -13.61 -4.46 0.84
CA ILE A 122 -13.46 -3.11 0.31
C ILE A 122 -13.84 -3.09 -1.17
N ARG A 123 -14.40 -1.98 -1.60
CA ARG A 123 -14.64 -1.70 -3.02
C ARG A 123 -13.74 -0.56 -3.45
N THR A 124 -13.07 -0.72 -4.56
CA THR A 124 -12.14 0.30 -5.06
C THR A 124 -12.35 0.54 -6.54
N LYS A 125 -11.94 1.71 -6.98
CA LYS A 125 -11.88 2.05 -8.40
C LYS A 125 -10.65 2.90 -8.66
N SER A 126 -9.95 2.60 -9.73
CA SER A 126 -8.78 3.35 -10.15
C SER A 126 -9.09 4.15 -11.41
N PHE A 127 -8.59 5.38 -11.45
CA PHE A 127 -8.78 6.30 -12.57
C PHE A 127 -7.44 6.92 -12.96
N GLY A 128 -7.33 7.33 -14.20
CA GLY A 128 -6.26 8.18 -14.71
C GLY A 128 -5.04 7.44 -15.25
N THR A 129 -4.68 6.30 -14.70
CA THR A 129 -3.54 5.51 -15.17
C THR A 129 -3.65 4.05 -14.77
N ASN A 130 -2.96 3.19 -15.52
CA ASN A 130 -2.78 1.78 -15.17
C ASN A 130 -1.36 1.47 -14.69
N ASN A 131 -0.51 2.50 -14.51
CA ASN A 131 0.86 2.31 -14.03
C ASN A 131 0.85 1.77 -12.58
N PRO A 132 1.39 0.57 -12.33
CA PRO A 132 1.36 -0.04 -10.99
C PRO A 132 2.00 0.82 -9.91
N ILE A 133 3.10 1.50 -10.22
CA ILE A 133 3.81 2.36 -9.27
C ILE A 133 2.90 3.49 -8.79
N ASN A 134 2.27 4.18 -9.72
CA ASN A 134 1.39 5.30 -9.41
C ASN A 134 0.14 4.84 -8.69
N MET A 135 -0.42 3.69 -9.06
CA MET A 135 -1.60 3.13 -8.40
C MET A 135 -1.31 2.69 -6.97
N VAL A 136 -0.16 2.06 -6.72
CA VAL A 136 0.25 1.69 -5.36
C VAL A 136 0.40 2.93 -4.49
N LYS A 137 1.06 3.96 -4.99
CA LYS A 137 1.26 5.22 -4.26
C LYS A 137 -0.05 5.95 -3.99
N ALA A 138 -0.95 6.00 -4.98
CA ALA A 138 -2.27 6.61 -4.81
C ALA A 138 -3.11 5.86 -3.76
N THR A 139 -3.06 4.54 -3.75
CA THR A 139 -3.76 3.71 -2.76
C THR A 139 -3.23 3.97 -1.36
N ILE A 140 -1.91 4.05 -1.20
CA ILE A 140 -1.28 4.35 0.08
C ILE A 140 -1.66 5.76 0.55
N GLU A 141 -1.70 6.76 -0.33
CA GLU A 141 -2.16 8.10 0.00
C GLU A 141 -3.62 8.10 0.48
N ALA A 142 -4.48 7.33 -0.16
CA ALA A 142 -5.86 7.17 0.29
C ALA A 142 -5.93 6.54 1.70
N LEU A 143 -5.10 5.54 1.98
CA LEU A 143 -5.03 4.90 3.29
C LEU A 143 -4.49 5.84 4.38
N LYS A 144 -3.55 6.72 4.05
CA LYS A 144 -3.03 7.73 4.98
C LYS A 144 -4.08 8.72 5.46
N GLN A 145 -5.08 8.97 4.65
CA GLN A 145 -6.16 9.93 4.96
C GLN A 145 -7.23 9.35 5.86
N LEU A 146 -7.23 8.04 6.08
CA LEU A 146 -8.21 7.38 6.94
C LEU A 146 -8.03 7.78 8.39
N ARG A 147 -9.16 8.00 9.07
CA ARG A 147 -9.20 8.34 10.49
C ARG A 147 -10.20 7.44 11.20
N SER A 148 -9.79 6.90 12.34
CA SER A 148 -10.68 6.11 13.16
C SER A 148 -11.72 7.01 13.85
N ALA A 149 -12.85 6.44 14.27
CA ALA A 149 -13.84 7.17 15.05
C ALA A 149 -13.24 7.74 16.33
N GLU A 150 -12.29 7.04 16.93
CA GLU A 150 -11.57 7.49 18.13
C GLU A 150 -10.73 8.73 17.85
N ASP A 151 -10.01 8.78 16.75
CA ASP A 151 -9.21 9.93 16.35
C ASP A 151 -10.10 11.16 16.10
N VAL A 152 -11.22 10.98 15.41
CA VAL A 152 -12.18 12.05 15.14
C VAL A 152 -12.82 12.55 16.44
N ALA A 153 -13.15 11.65 17.35
CA ALA A 153 -13.70 12.00 18.66
C ALA A 153 -12.73 12.88 19.46
N LYS A 154 -11.46 12.52 19.49
CA LYS A 154 -10.41 13.33 20.14
C LYS A 154 -10.28 14.72 19.52
N MET A 155 -10.30 14.81 18.19
CA MET A 155 -10.19 16.08 17.47
C MET A 155 -11.38 17.00 17.74
N ARG A 156 -12.57 16.47 17.89
CA ARG A 156 -13.80 17.23 18.11
C ARG A 156 -14.15 17.43 19.59
N GLY A 157 -13.39 16.81 20.50
CA GLY A 157 -13.68 16.83 21.92
C GLY A 157 -14.99 16.16 22.30
N LYS A 158 -15.38 15.11 21.54
CA LYS A 158 -16.61 14.35 21.73
C LYS A 158 -16.31 12.88 22.03
N THR A 159 -17.33 12.14 22.44
CA THR A 159 -17.21 10.70 22.62
C THR A 159 -17.36 9.98 21.28
N VAL A 160 -16.84 8.74 21.19
CA VAL A 160 -16.99 7.91 19.99
C VAL A 160 -18.47 7.68 19.68
N GLU A 161 -19.30 7.48 20.70
CA GLU A 161 -20.74 7.28 20.55
C GLU A 161 -21.43 8.48 19.90
N GLU A 162 -21.04 9.71 20.27
CA GLU A 162 -21.56 10.93 19.67
C GLU A 162 -21.15 11.09 18.19
N ILE A 163 -19.96 10.59 17.82
CA ILE A 163 -19.46 10.63 16.44
C ILE A 163 -20.18 9.63 15.53
N LEU A 164 -20.44 8.43 16.05
CA LEU A 164 -21.12 7.37 15.29
C LEU A 164 -22.64 7.52 15.24
N GLY A 165 -23.17 8.38 16.08
CA GLY A 165 -24.60 8.67 16.12
C GLY A 165 -25.43 7.69 16.86
#